data_0885d5f46860f2c069a06b759bafd393
#
_entry.id   0885d5f46860f2c069a06b759bafd393
#
_cell.length_a   1.000
_cell.length_b   1.000
_cell.length_c   1.000
_cell.angle_alpha   90.00
_cell.angle_beta   90.00
_cell.angle_gamma   90.00
#
_symmetry.space_group_name_H-M   'P 1'
#
loop_
_entity.id
_entity.type
_entity.pdbx_description
1 polymer ?
#
loop_
_entity_poly.entity_id
_entity_poly.type
_entity_poly.pdbx_seq_one_letter_code
_entity_poly.pdbx_strand_id
1 'polypeptide(L)'
;MKQILVPIDSTQPARMRAAIEQVVRMVREEPVSVQLLCVQPKVSNHVAMFFEPRELHQLQIDAGTEELLPAQRLLDAAGVPYSSTVKVGRTADTIVATARDLGCDHIVFGDDAPGLAGRLFGSLAQQVRSALGARGDLQVIGS
;
A
#
# COMPACT_ATOMS: atom_id res chain seq x y z
N MET A 1 -15.63 -13.20 4.46
CA MET A 1 -14.94 -12.65 3.30
C MET A 1 -13.57 -12.16 3.71
N LYS A 2 -12.55 -12.59 3.00
CA LYS A 2 -11.17 -12.13 3.24
C LYS A 2 -11.05 -10.67 2.85
N GLN A 3 -10.45 -9.86 3.71
CA GLN A 3 -10.21 -8.45 3.44
C GLN A 3 -8.71 -8.20 3.32
N ILE A 4 -8.29 -7.63 2.20
CA ILE A 4 -6.88 -7.40 1.91
C ILE A 4 -6.59 -5.93 1.69
N LEU A 5 -5.43 -5.51 2.15
CA LEU A 5 -4.88 -4.19 1.90
C LEU A 5 -3.70 -4.31 0.96
N VAL A 6 -3.66 -3.50 -0.07
CA VAL A 6 -2.57 -3.50 -1.05
C VAL A 6 -1.92 -2.13 -1.06
N PRO A 7 -0.77 -1.97 -0.40
CA PRO A 7 -0.01 -0.73 -0.48
C PRO A 7 0.56 -0.55 -1.89
N ILE A 8 0.40 0.65 -2.42
CA ILE A 8 0.85 0.99 -3.78
C ILE A 8 1.97 2.01 -3.69
N ASP A 9 3.07 1.74 -4.38
CA ASP A 9 4.21 2.63 -4.51
C ASP A 9 4.51 2.84 -5.99
N SER A 10 4.29 4.06 -6.48
CA SER A 10 4.49 4.40 -7.89
C SER A 10 5.96 4.32 -8.32
N THR A 11 6.90 4.31 -7.37
CA THR A 11 8.34 4.18 -7.69
C THR A 11 8.75 2.75 -7.96
N GLN A 12 7.86 1.77 -7.72
CA GLN A 12 8.12 0.35 -7.88
C GLN A 12 7.05 -0.30 -8.77
N PRO A 13 7.01 0.05 -10.08
CA PRO A 13 5.92 -0.43 -10.94
C PRO A 13 5.89 -1.94 -11.12
N ALA A 14 7.05 -2.62 -11.17
CA ALA A 14 7.10 -4.07 -11.29
C ALA A 14 6.54 -4.76 -10.03
N ARG A 15 6.85 -4.22 -8.85
CA ARG A 15 6.34 -4.73 -7.59
C ARG A 15 4.83 -4.52 -7.49
N MET A 16 4.35 -3.35 -7.91
CA MET A 16 2.93 -3.04 -7.95
C MET A 16 2.18 -4.04 -8.84
N ARG A 17 2.69 -4.32 -10.04
CA ARG A 17 2.08 -5.30 -10.93
C ARG A 17 2.03 -6.69 -10.32
N ALA A 18 3.13 -7.11 -9.67
CA ALA A 18 3.18 -8.41 -9.00
C ALA A 18 2.14 -8.51 -7.89
N ALA A 19 1.96 -7.44 -7.12
CA ALA A 19 0.94 -7.38 -6.07
C ALA A 19 -0.47 -7.50 -6.67
N ILE A 20 -0.76 -6.75 -7.73
CA ILE A 20 -2.07 -6.78 -8.38
C ILE A 20 -2.35 -8.16 -9.00
N GLU A 21 -1.36 -8.79 -9.63
CA GLU A 21 -1.50 -10.14 -10.16
C GLU A 21 -1.83 -11.15 -9.05
N GLN A 22 -1.19 -11.02 -7.91
CA GLN A 22 -1.48 -11.86 -6.75
C GLN A 22 -2.90 -11.65 -6.26
N VAL A 23 -3.36 -10.40 -6.19
CA VAL A 23 -4.72 -10.05 -5.77
C VAL A 23 -5.75 -10.64 -6.73
N VAL A 24 -5.51 -10.53 -8.03
CA VAL A 24 -6.42 -11.09 -9.04
C VAL A 24 -6.54 -12.60 -8.88
N ARG A 25 -5.43 -13.30 -8.63
CA ARG A 25 -5.47 -14.73 -8.36
C ARG A 25 -6.30 -15.06 -7.12
N MET A 26 -6.10 -14.29 -6.05
CA MET A 26 -6.85 -14.50 -4.79
C MET A 26 -8.35 -14.31 -4.98
N VAL A 27 -8.76 -13.28 -5.73
CA VAL A 27 -10.16 -12.98 -6.00
C VAL A 27 -10.82 -14.10 -6.81
N ARG A 28 -10.09 -14.75 -7.70
CA ARG A 28 -10.59 -15.87 -8.50
C ARG A 28 -10.83 -17.13 -7.68
N GLU A 29 -10.08 -17.31 -6.59
CA GLU A 29 -10.15 -18.51 -5.76
C GLU A 29 -11.20 -18.41 -4.66
N GLU A 30 -11.43 -17.21 -4.12
CA GLU A 30 -12.37 -17.00 -3.01
C GLU A 30 -12.87 -15.56 -2.98
N PRO A 31 -13.99 -15.28 -2.30
CA PRO A 31 -14.44 -13.89 -2.14
C PRO A 31 -13.42 -13.07 -1.35
N VAL A 32 -12.99 -11.94 -1.92
CA VAL A 32 -12.01 -11.04 -1.33
C VAL A 32 -12.46 -9.60 -1.52
N SER A 33 -12.37 -8.81 -0.46
CA SER A 33 -12.55 -7.37 -0.50
C SER A 33 -11.18 -6.71 -0.64
N VAL A 34 -10.99 -5.88 -1.66
CA VAL A 34 -9.72 -5.27 -2.00
C VAL A 34 -9.70 -3.80 -1.61
N GLN A 35 -8.68 -3.42 -0.82
CA GLN A 35 -8.44 -2.03 -0.43
C GLN A 35 -7.06 -1.62 -0.94
N LEU A 36 -7.00 -0.60 -1.79
CA LEU A 36 -5.74 -0.01 -2.22
C LEU A 36 -5.36 1.13 -1.28
N LEU A 37 -4.09 1.25 -0.97
CA LEU A 37 -3.58 2.30 -0.10
C LEU A 37 -2.35 2.96 -0.73
N CYS A 38 -2.37 4.27 -0.81
CA CYS A 38 -1.17 5.05 -1.09
C CYS A 38 -0.82 5.86 0.15
N VAL A 39 0.40 5.70 0.66
CA VAL A 39 0.90 6.47 1.79
C VAL A 39 1.85 7.54 1.25
N GLN A 40 1.48 8.80 1.47
CA GLN A 40 2.33 9.94 1.16
C GLN A 40 3.19 10.24 2.38
N PRO A 41 4.51 10.37 2.24
CA PRO A 41 5.36 10.70 3.38
C PRO A 41 5.10 12.12 3.86
N LYS A 42 5.30 12.35 5.16
CA LYS A 42 5.24 13.71 5.70
C LYS A 42 6.38 14.52 5.11
N VAL A 43 6.07 15.75 4.67
CA VAL A 43 7.11 16.68 4.26
C VAL A 43 7.80 17.26 5.49
N SER A 44 9.04 17.74 5.31
CA SER A 44 9.78 18.37 6.40
C SER A 44 9.08 19.65 6.86
N ASN A 45 9.31 20.05 8.11
CA ASN A 45 8.77 21.30 8.63
C ASN A 45 9.24 22.50 7.81
N HIS A 46 10.47 22.44 7.27
CA HIS A 46 11.02 23.49 6.42
C HIS A 46 10.18 23.66 5.13
N VAL A 47 9.77 22.57 4.52
CA VAL A 47 8.91 22.62 3.32
C VAL A 47 7.48 23.02 3.71
N ALA A 48 6.98 22.49 4.81
CA ALA A 48 5.61 22.74 5.26
C ALA A 48 5.35 24.22 5.56
N MET A 49 6.37 24.96 5.98
CA MET A 49 6.20 26.38 6.31
C MET A 49 5.85 27.26 5.11
N PHE A 50 6.06 26.79 3.88
CA PHE A 50 5.72 27.51 2.66
C PHE A 50 4.28 27.29 2.19
N PHE A 51 3.53 26.43 2.86
CA PHE A 51 2.17 26.05 2.48
C PHE A 51 1.24 26.20 3.66
N GLU A 52 -0.02 26.53 3.37
CA GLU A 52 -1.06 26.36 4.37
C GLU A 52 -1.30 24.87 4.58
N PRO A 53 -1.58 24.42 5.84
CA PRO A 53 -1.78 22.99 6.10
C PRO A 53 -2.81 22.30 5.22
N ARG A 54 -3.91 23.01 4.90
CA ARG A 54 -4.97 22.46 4.03
C ARG A 54 -4.49 22.30 2.59
N GLU A 55 -3.74 23.28 2.09
CA GLU A 55 -3.18 23.23 0.73
C GLU A 55 -2.20 22.09 0.60
N LEU A 56 -1.29 21.96 1.55
CA LEU A 56 -0.30 20.88 1.57
C LEU A 56 -0.97 19.52 1.61
N HIS A 57 -1.96 19.37 2.50
CA HIS A 57 -2.71 18.12 2.62
C HIS A 57 -3.39 17.76 1.30
N GLN A 58 -4.03 18.75 0.65
CA GLN A 58 -4.71 18.52 -0.61
C GLN A 58 -3.73 18.13 -1.72
N LEU A 59 -2.56 18.77 -1.78
CA LEU A 59 -1.52 18.40 -2.74
C LEU A 59 -1.06 16.97 -2.56
N GLN A 60 -0.89 16.52 -1.32
CA GLN A 60 -0.49 15.15 -1.01
C GLN A 60 -1.59 14.14 -1.35
N ILE A 61 -2.84 14.46 -1.06
CA ILE A 61 -3.98 13.60 -1.42
C ILE A 61 -4.08 13.48 -2.94
N ASP A 62 -3.95 14.58 -3.68
CA ASP A 62 -4.00 14.58 -5.14
C ASP A 62 -2.86 13.75 -5.73
N ALA A 63 -1.66 13.89 -5.20
CA ALA A 63 -0.50 13.12 -5.65
C ALA A 63 -0.71 11.62 -5.42
N GLY A 64 -1.22 11.24 -4.25
CA GLY A 64 -1.52 9.85 -3.93
C GLY A 64 -2.63 9.28 -4.81
N THR A 65 -3.62 10.08 -5.12
CA THR A 65 -4.71 9.69 -6.02
C THR A 65 -4.17 9.36 -7.41
N GLU A 66 -3.25 10.17 -7.92
CA GLU A 66 -2.59 9.89 -9.20
C GLU A 66 -1.73 8.64 -9.15
N GLU A 67 -1.02 8.41 -8.05
CA GLU A 67 -0.19 7.22 -7.88
C GLU A 67 -1.00 5.92 -7.88
N LEU A 68 -2.25 5.98 -7.47
CA LEU A 68 -3.13 4.81 -7.45
C LEU A 68 -3.67 4.44 -8.84
N LEU A 69 -3.68 5.35 -9.79
CA LEU A 69 -4.30 5.13 -11.10
C LEU A 69 -3.80 3.88 -11.84
N PRO A 70 -2.49 3.60 -11.92
CA PRO A 70 -2.04 2.39 -12.63
C PRO A 70 -2.59 1.10 -12.02
N ALA A 71 -2.61 1.00 -10.69
CA ALA A 71 -3.16 -0.17 -10.01
C ALA A 71 -4.66 -0.29 -10.23
N GLN A 72 -5.38 0.82 -10.16
CA GLN A 72 -6.82 0.86 -10.40
C GLN A 72 -7.16 0.40 -11.81
N ARG A 73 -6.39 0.83 -12.81
CA ARG A 73 -6.58 0.42 -14.19
C ARG A 73 -6.40 -1.09 -14.38
N LEU A 74 -5.41 -1.67 -13.69
CA LEU A 74 -5.17 -3.10 -13.75
C LEU A 74 -6.33 -3.90 -13.15
N LEU A 75 -6.85 -3.43 -12.01
CA LEU A 75 -8.00 -4.07 -11.36
C LEU A 75 -9.28 -3.89 -12.18
N ASP A 76 -9.49 -2.72 -12.75
CA ASP A 76 -10.63 -2.45 -13.63
C ASP A 76 -10.61 -3.39 -14.84
N ALA A 77 -9.44 -3.55 -15.47
CA ALA A 77 -9.27 -4.46 -16.61
C ALA A 77 -9.53 -5.91 -16.25
N ALA A 78 -9.25 -6.30 -15.00
CA ALA A 78 -9.51 -7.65 -14.50
C ALA A 78 -10.94 -7.83 -13.97
N GLY A 79 -11.74 -6.77 -13.93
CA GLY A 79 -13.10 -6.81 -13.41
C GLY A 79 -13.18 -6.97 -11.89
N VAL A 80 -12.15 -6.56 -11.18
CA VAL A 80 -12.07 -6.69 -9.71
C VAL A 80 -12.49 -5.38 -9.05
N PRO A 81 -13.56 -5.38 -8.24
CA PRO A 81 -13.95 -4.19 -7.50
C PRO A 81 -12.97 -3.92 -6.35
N TYR A 82 -12.77 -2.65 -6.03
CA TYR A 82 -11.85 -2.21 -5.01
C TYR A 82 -12.30 -0.89 -4.40
N SER A 83 -11.72 -0.56 -3.24
CA SER A 83 -11.78 0.79 -2.67
C SER A 83 -10.35 1.32 -2.57
N SER A 84 -10.19 2.63 -2.53
CA SER A 84 -8.89 3.28 -2.49
C SER A 84 -8.84 4.32 -1.38
N THR A 85 -7.68 4.44 -0.73
CA THR A 85 -7.45 5.40 0.34
C THR A 85 -6.06 6.00 0.18
N VAL A 86 -5.94 7.30 0.42
CA VAL A 86 -4.66 8.00 0.51
C VAL A 86 -4.47 8.48 1.93
N LYS A 87 -3.33 8.18 2.52
CA LYS A 87 -2.96 8.62 3.88
C LYS A 87 -1.61 9.33 3.84
N VAL A 88 -1.38 10.17 4.84
CA VAL A 88 -0.11 10.87 5.01
C VAL A 88 0.51 10.42 6.33
N GLY A 89 1.76 10.01 6.32
CA GLY A 89 2.46 9.57 7.52
C GLY A 89 3.67 8.71 7.22
N ARG A 90 4.18 8.04 8.25
CA ARG A 90 5.24 7.06 8.10
C ARG A 90 4.70 5.82 7.41
N THR A 91 5.39 5.38 6.37
CA THR A 91 4.84 4.36 5.47
C THR A 91 4.43 3.07 6.20
N ALA A 92 5.36 2.42 6.88
CA ALA A 92 5.05 1.14 7.54
C ALA A 92 4.00 1.28 8.63
N ASP A 93 4.13 2.28 9.49
CA ASP A 93 3.20 2.50 10.58
C ASP A 93 1.79 2.82 10.07
N THR A 94 1.71 3.62 9.00
CA THR A 94 0.43 4.00 8.39
C THR A 94 -0.23 2.81 7.72
N ILE A 95 0.52 1.94 7.06
CA ILE A 95 0.00 0.70 6.47
C ILE A 95 -0.64 -0.18 7.55
N VAL A 96 0.06 -0.39 8.66
CA VAL A 96 -0.44 -1.22 9.75
C VAL A 96 -1.70 -0.62 10.37
N ALA A 97 -1.67 0.68 10.67
CA ALA A 97 -2.82 1.37 11.25
C ALA A 97 -4.03 1.32 10.31
N THR A 98 -3.83 1.55 9.02
CA THR A 98 -4.92 1.52 8.03
C THR A 98 -5.50 0.11 7.89
N ALA A 99 -4.64 -0.91 7.85
CA ALA A 99 -5.11 -2.30 7.78
C ALA A 99 -6.01 -2.64 8.97
N ARG A 100 -5.61 -2.24 10.17
CA ARG A 100 -6.41 -2.47 11.39
C ARG A 100 -7.70 -1.67 11.39
N ASP A 101 -7.65 -0.41 10.99
CA ASP A 101 -8.83 0.46 10.93
C ASP A 101 -9.87 -0.08 9.94
N LEU A 102 -9.44 -0.61 8.81
CA LEU A 102 -10.32 -1.16 7.78
C LEU A 102 -10.72 -2.62 8.04
N GLY A 103 -10.18 -3.22 9.09
CA GLY A 103 -10.47 -4.62 9.41
C GLY A 103 -9.87 -5.60 8.41
N CYS A 104 -8.75 -5.24 7.78
CA CYS A 104 -8.06 -6.12 6.86
C CYS A 104 -7.31 -7.22 7.62
N ASP A 105 -7.37 -8.43 7.10
CA ASP A 105 -6.67 -9.58 7.69
C ASP A 105 -5.38 -9.92 6.94
N HIS A 106 -5.19 -9.35 5.74
CA HIS A 106 -3.99 -9.57 4.94
C HIS A 106 -3.48 -8.26 4.37
N ILE A 107 -2.16 -8.14 4.28
CA ILE A 107 -1.48 -7.05 3.56
C ILE A 107 -0.68 -7.71 2.44
N VAL A 108 -0.96 -7.34 1.20
CA VAL A 108 -0.32 -7.95 0.03
C VAL A 108 0.69 -7.01 -0.57
N PHE A 109 1.94 -7.44 -0.60
CA PHE A 109 3.03 -6.76 -1.31
C PHE A 109 3.41 -7.58 -2.54
N GLY A 110 3.92 -6.91 -3.57
CA GLY A 110 4.56 -7.60 -4.67
C GLY A 110 5.92 -8.13 -4.24
N ASP A 111 6.38 -9.19 -4.91
CA ASP A 111 7.71 -9.73 -4.65
C ASP A 111 8.77 -8.69 -5.02
N ASP A 112 9.82 -8.61 -4.19
CA ASP A 112 10.95 -7.76 -4.50
C ASP A 112 11.63 -8.24 -5.78
N ALA A 113 12.05 -7.27 -6.61
CA ALA A 113 12.91 -7.59 -7.72
C ALA A 113 14.17 -8.28 -7.17
N PRO A 114 14.61 -9.41 -7.78
CA PRO A 114 15.83 -10.06 -7.32
C PRO A 114 17.00 -9.09 -7.50
N GLY A 115 17.58 -8.65 -6.40
CA GLY A 115 18.68 -7.69 -6.43
C GLY A 115 19.29 -7.48 -5.06
N LEU A 116 20.55 -7.09 -5.09
CA LEU A 116 21.32 -6.84 -3.88
C LEU A 116 20.72 -5.70 -3.05
N ALA A 117 20.12 -4.71 -3.70
CA ALA A 117 19.55 -3.56 -3.04
C ALA A 117 18.39 -3.92 -2.10
N GLY A 118 17.52 -4.84 -2.52
CA GLY A 118 16.40 -5.29 -1.68
C GLY A 118 16.86 -6.05 -0.43
N ARG A 119 18.01 -6.71 -0.51
CA ARG A 119 18.57 -7.46 0.63
C ARG A 119 19.30 -6.57 1.61
N LEU A 120 19.94 -5.48 1.14
CA LEU A 120 20.76 -4.59 1.97
C LEU A 120 19.94 -3.61 2.78
N PHE A 121 18.81 -3.14 2.24
CA PHE A 121 18.02 -2.07 2.86
C PHE A 121 16.71 -2.55 3.49
N GLY A 122 16.45 -3.86 3.44
CA GLY A 122 15.19 -4.41 3.90
C GLY A 122 14.04 -4.04 2.97
N SER A 123 12.99 -4.84 2.96
CA SER A 123 11.79 -4.56 2.19
C SER A 123 10.77 -3.79 3.05
N LEU A 124 9.85 -3.10 2.39
CA LEU A 124 8.71 -2.49 3.06
C LEU A 124 7.89 -3.55 3.81
N ALA A 125 7.75 -4.74 3.22
CA ALA A 125 7.08 -5.86 3.87
C ALA A 125 7.73 -6.22 5.20
N GLN A 126 9.06 -6.22 5.26
CA GLN A 126 9.79 -6.49 6.50
C GLN A 126 9.60 -5.39 7.53
N GLN A 127 9.57 -4.13 7.12
CA GLN A 127 9.28 -3.01 8.01
C GLN A 127 7.86 -3.12 8.58
N VAL A 128 6.90 -3.52 7.78
CA VAL A 128 5.53 -3.74 8.22
C VAL A 128 5.45 -4.91 9.18
N ARG A 129 6.14 -6.01 8.92
CA ARG A 129 6.19 -7.16 9.85
C ARG A 129 6.78 -6.76 11.20
N SER A 130 7.82 -5.92 11.18
CA SER A 130 8.41 -5.40 12.42
C SER A 130 7.43 -4.51 13.19
N ALA A 131 6.69 -3.66 12.49
CA ALA A 131 5.68 -2.79 13.09
C ALA A 131 4.49 -3.58 13.67
N LEU A 132 4.16 -4.73 13.10
CA LEU A 132 3.11 -5.61 13.62
C LEU A 132 3.52 -6.28 14.93
N GLY A 133 4.81 -6.49 15.12
CA GLY A 133 5.32 -7.19 16.30
C GLY A 133 4.90 -8.65 16.36
N ALA A 134 4.68 -9.15 17.57
CA ALA A 134 4.30 -10.56 17.80
C ALA A 134 2.81 -10.83 17.65
N ARG A 135 2.01 -9.83 17.28
CA ARG A 135 0.56 -10.02 17.08
C ARG A 135 0.31 -10.76 15.79
N GLY A 136 -0.42 -11.88 15.86
CA GLY A 136 -0.74 -12.70 14.70
C GLY A 136 -2.07 -12.35 14.02
N ASP A 137 -2.58 -11.13 14.22
CA ASP A 137 -3.88 -10.70 13.70
C ASP A 137 -3.86 -10.31 12.22
N LEU A 138 -2.67 -10.05 11.67
CA LEU A 138 -2.49 -9.68 10.28
C LEU A 138 -1.44 -10.54 9.62
N GLN A 139 -1.71 -10.98 8.40
CA GLN A 139 -0.77 -11.74 7.60
C GLN A 139 -0.21 -10.85 6.49
N VAL A 140 1.10 -10.95 6.27
CA VAL A 140 1.80 -10.22 5.20
C VAL A 140 2.16 -11.20 4.11
N ILE A 141 1.73 -10.91 2.88
CA ILE A 141 2.00 -11.72 1.70
C ILE A 141 2.97 -10.95 0.81
N GLY A 142 4.02 -11.61 0.39
CA GLY A 142 5.07 -11.01 -0.43
C GLY A 142 6.28 -10.59 0.39
N SER A 143 7.30 -10.11 -0.28
CA SER A 143 8.57 -9.74 0.35
C SER A 143 8.88 -8.26 0.26
#